data_4277a07fea1d48b9734af6e6c703801c
#
_entry.id   4277a07fea1d48b9734af6e6c703801c
#
_cell.length_a   1.000
_cell.length_b   1.000
_cell.length_c   1.000
_cell.angle_alpha   90.00
_cell.angle_beta   90.00
_cell.angle_gamma   90.00
#
_symmetry.space_group_name_H-M   'P 1'
#
loop_
_entity.id
_entity.type
_entity.pdbx_description
1 polymer ?
#
loop_
_entity_poly.entity_id
_entity_poly.type
_entity_poly.pdbx_seq_one_letter_code
_entity_poly.pdbx_strand_id
1 'polypeptide(L)'
;DGKRFLDWPSERNRQGINAGLQALLSMTFDAGAMLCEALGDNVLAATCAEVSARMKQYVPDANGSKQAAALLALAGLVDAAEADNNVISVGGAKNFSTFYGYYMLQAQAKAGNYQGAIDVIRTYWGGMLDMGATTFWEDFNLEWIPGSAPIDELIPAGKKDIHGDFGNFCYSRLRHSLCHGWASGPTAWLSEHVLGVKVMTPGCRTLKIEPHLGDLEWVEGTFPTPKGDVRISHRKQNGKIVTKVKAPKGVKIID
;
A
#
# COMPACT_ATOMS: atom_id res chain seq x y z
N ASP A 1 -0.81 0.09 -30.94
CA ASP A 1 -1.02 0.33 -29.51
C ASP A 1 -1.15 -1.00 -28.78
N GLY A 2 -0.28 -1.24 -27.78
CA GLY A 2 -0.36 -2.42 -26.94
C GLY A 2 -1.60 -2.35 -26.01
N LYS A 3 -1.98 -3.49 -25.46
CA LYS A 3 -3.04 -3.55 -24.45
C LYS A 3 -2.59 -2.76 -23.21
N ARG A 4 -3.34 -1.73 -22.82
CA ARG A 4 -3.11 -0.96 -21.59
C ARG A 4 -3.84 -1.65 -20.45
N PHE A 5 -3.12 -1.91 -19.38
CA PHE A 5 -3.62 -2.58 -18.19
C PHE A 5 -3.01 -1.93 -16.94
N LEU A 6 -3.81 -1.63 -15.95
CA LEU A 6 -3.38 -1.12 -14.66
C LEU A 6 -3.57 -2.18 -13.58
N ASP A 7 -4.82 -2.57 -13.35
CA ASP A 7 -5.21 -3.53 -12.33
C ASP A 7 -6.52 -4.22 -12.75
N TRP A 8 -6.76 -5.44 -12.28
CA TRP A 8 -7.94 -6.21 -12.62
C TRP A 8 -9.25 -5.50 -12.22
N PRO A 9 -9.41 -4.95 -11.00
CA PRO A 9 -10.64 -4.26 -10.62
C PRO A 9 -10.97 -3.04 -11.49
N SER A 10 -9.98 -2.44 -12.12
CA SER A 10 -10.15 -1.27 -12.99
C SER A 10 -10.09 -1.59 -14.49
N GLU A 11 -10.03 -2.87 -14.90
CA GLU A 11 -9.78 -3.27 -16.31
C GLU A 11 -10.77 -2.67 -17.32
N ARG A 12 -12.00 -2.37 -16.92
CA ARG A 12 -13.04 -1.76 -17.78
C ARG A 12 -13.03 -0.24 -17.75
N ASN A 13 -12.27 0.38 -16.84
CA ASN A 13 -12.15 1.83 -16.71
C ASN A 13 -10.95 2.34 -17.50
N ARG A 14 -11.11 2.50 -18.81
CA ARG A 14 -10.01 2.93 -19.71
C ARG A 14 -9.40 4.28 -19.32
N GLN A 15 -10.22 5.22 -18.85
CA GLN A 15 -9.75 6.53 -18.41
C GLN A 15 -8.89 6.40 -17.14
N GLY A 16 -9.37 5.66 -16.14
CA GLY A 16 -8.62 5.38 -14.93
C GLY A 16 -7.32 4.60 -15.20
N ILE A 17 -7.35 3.61 -16.12
CA ILE A 17 -6.12 2.90 -16.55
C ILE A 17 -5.09 3.89 -17.11
N ASN A 18 -5.50 4.77 -18.02
CA ASN A 18 -4.58 5.75 -18.62
C ASN A 18 -4.02 6.70 -17.59
N ALA A 19 -4.86 7.17 -16.66
CA ALA A 19 -4.45 8.05 -15.56
C ALA A 19 -3.43 7.39 -14.64
N GLY A 20 -3.70 6.16 -14.20
CA GLY A 20 -2.79 5.40 -13.34
C GLY A 20 -1.46 5.07 -14.04
N LEU A 21 -1.49 4.65 -15.31
CA LEU A 21 -0.27 4.38 -16.07
C LEU A 21 0.58 5.63 -16.29
N GLN A 22 -0.03 6.80 -16.53
CA GLN A 22 0.70 8.06 -16.62
C GLN A 22 1.37 8.42 -15.29
N ALA A 23 0.66 8.27 -14.17
CA ALA A 23 1.20 8.51 -12.85
C ALA A 23 2.39 7.58 -12.55
N LEU A 24 2.25 6.27 -12.82
CA LEU A 24 3.34 5.29 -12.66
C LEU A 24 4.55 5.64 -13.51
N LEU A 25 4.33 6.05 -14.77
CA LEU A 25 5.41 6.42 -15.67
C LEU A 25 6.14 7.68 -15.16
N SER A 26 5.40 8.68 -14.66
CA SER A 26 5.98 9.86 -14.01
C SER A 26 6.85 9.48 -12.81
N MET A 27 6.34 8.64 -11.91
CA MET A 27 7.09 8.13 -10.76
C MET A 27 8.33 7.34 -11.18
N THR A 28 8.23 6.56 -12.25
CA THR A 28 9.36 5.80 -12.81
C THR A 28 10.47 6.72 -13.28
N PHE A 29 10.13 7.79 -13.98
CA PHE A 29 11.14 8.76 -14.42
C PHE A 29 11.71 9.59 -13.28
N ASP A 30 10.93 9.93 -12.25
CA ASP A 30 11.45 10.57 -11.04
C ASP A 30 12.49 9.66 -10.32
N ALA A 31 12.15 8.38 -10.15
CA ALA A 31 13.06 7.40 -9.57
C ALA A 31 14.28 7.15 -10.45
N GLY A 32 14.09 7.13 -11.77
CA GLY A 32 15.17 7.02 -12.76
C GLY A 32 16.16 8.17 -12.69
N ALA A 33 15.66 9.40 -12.59
CA ALA A 33 16.51 10.59 -12.44
C ALA A 33 17.39 10.49 -11.19
N MET A 34 16.78 10.19 -10.05
CA MET A 34 17.48 10.03 -8.77
C MET A 34 18.53 8.90 -8.79
N LEU A 35 18.19 7.75 -9.39
CA LEU A 35 19.08 6.60 -9.47
C LEU A 35 20.27 6.88 -10.40
N CYS A 36 20.02 7.46 -11.58
CA CYS A 36 21.08 7.81 -12.53
C CYS A 36 22.03 8.87 -11.96
N GLU A 37 21.51 9.88 -11.24
CA GLU A 37 22.33 10.85 -10.51
C GLU A 37 23.23 10.16 -9.48
N ALA A 38 22.67 9.25 -8.68
CA ALA A 38 23.42 8.50 -7.67
C ALA A 38 24.52 7.60 -8.29
N LEU A 39 24.35 7.16 -9.53
CA LEU A 39 25.32 6.36 -10.29
C LEU A 39 26.27 7.20 -11.13
N GLY A 40 26.11 8.53 -11.16
CA GLY A 40 26.96 9.46 -11.90
C GLY A 40 26.61 9.63 -13.38
N ASP A 41 25.50 9.04 -13.86
CA ASP A 41 24.99 9.25 -15.22
C ASP A 41 24.09 10.50 -15.28
N ASN A 42 24.73 11.66 -15.27
CA ASN A 42 24.02 12.94 -15.26
C ASN A 42 23.22 13.21 -16.55
N VAL A 43 23.62 12.63 -17.67
CA VAL A 43 22.93 12.80 -18.96
C VAL A 43 21.57 12.08 -18.92
N LEU A 44 21.57 10.83 -18.49
CA LEU A 44 20.34 10.06 -18.37
C LEU A 44 19.46 10.59 -17.23
N ALA A 45 20.06 11.04 -16.12
CA ALA A 45 19.35 11.72 -15.04
C ALA A 45 18.57 12.94 -15.53
N ALA A 46 19.23 13.83 -16.30
CA ALA A 46 18.59 15.00 -16.89
C ALA A 46 17.46 14.62 -17.86
N THR A 47 17.67 13.61 -18.70
CA THR A 47 16.64 13.09 -19.62
C THR A 47 15.41 12.59 -18.86
N CYS A 48 15.61 11.81 -17.79
CA CYS A 48 14.52 11.31 -16.95
C CYS A 48 13.75 12.47 -16.28
N ALA A 49 14.46 13.45 -15.73
CA ALA A 49 13.86 14.63 -15.10
C ALA A 49 13.01 15.45 -16.09
N GLU A 50 13.51 15.67 -17.32
CA GLU A 50 12.78 16.37 -18.38
C GLU A 50 11.51 15.63 -18.78
N VAL A 51 11.58 14.30 -18.98
CA VAL A 51 10.41 13.50 -19.33
C VAL A 51 9.37 13.53 -18.22
N SER A 52 9.78 13.37 -16.95
CA SER A 52 8.86 13.49 -15.81
C SER A 52 8.19 14.87 -15.76
N ALA A 53 8.97 15.94 -15.88
CA ALA A 53 8.45 17.31 -15.87
C ALA A 53 7.41 17.54 -16.99
N ARG A 54 7.66 17.03 -18.20
CA ARG A 54 6.72 17.11 -19.31
C ARG A 54 5.44 16.32 -19.03
N MET A 55 5.53 15.13 -18.43
CA MET A 55 4.37 14.31 -18.09
C MET A 55 3.48 14.97 -17.03
N LYS A 56 4.08 15.69 -16.10
CA LYS A 56 3.39 16.43 -15.02
C LYS A 56 2.63 17.67 -15.51
N GLN A 57 2.81 18.10 -16.77
CA GLN A 57 2.04 19.22 -17.34
C GLN A 57 0.58 18.88 -17.62
N TYR A 58 0.24 17.60 -17.69
CA TYR A 58 -1.13 17.13 -17.87
C TYR A 58 -1.55 16.25 -16.70
N VAL A 59 -2.63 16.63 -16.04
CA VAL A 59 -3.23 15.87 -14.92
C VAL A 59 -4.47 15.16 -15.43
N PRO A 60 -4.43 13.83 -15.60
CA PRO A 60 -5.59 13.07 -16.04
C PRO A 60 -6.59 12.86 -14.90
N ASP A 61 -7.85 12.69 -15.25
CA ASP A 61 -8.91 12.32 -14.31
C ASP A 61 -8.83 10.82 -13.97
N ALA A 62 -8.86 10.49 -12.68
CA ALA A 62 -8.90 9.13 -12.17
C ALA A 62 -10.20 8.39 -12.53
N ASN A 63 -11.24 9.11 -12.90
CA ASN A 63 -12.56 8.58 -13.27
C ASN A 63 -13.12 7.58 -12.22
N GLY A 64 -13.01 7.94 -10.93
CA GLY A 64 -13.47 7.11 -9.81
C GLY A 64 -12.64 5.87 -9.52
N SER A 65 -11.53 5.63 -10.21
CA SER A 65 -10.60 4.54 -9.90
C SER A 65 -9.77 4.88 -8.68
N LYS A 66 -9.92 4.11 -7.59
CA LYS A 66 -9.10 4.27 -6.37
C LYS A 66 -7.61 4.05 -6.66
N GLN A 67 -7.29 3.07 -7.50
CA GLN A 67 -5.93 2.75 -7.93
C GLN A 67 -5.29 3.95 -8.63
N ALA A 68 -6.01 4.53 -9.60
CA ALA A 68 -5.52 5.69 -10.33
C ALA A 68 -5.39 6.93 -9.44
N ALA A 69 -6.39 7.21 -8.59
CA ALA A 69 -6.37 8.34 -7.66
C ALA A 69 -5.18 8.25 -6.70
N ALA A 70 -4.90 7.06 -6.16
CA ALA A 70 -3.75 6.83 -5.29
C ALA A 70 -2.43 7.10 -6.00
N LEU A 71 -2.26 6.58 -7.22
CA LEU A 71 -1.04 6.79 -8.00
C LEU A 71 -0.84 8.26 -8.38
N LEU A 72 -1.92 8.96 -8.78
CA LEU A 72 -1.86 10.41 -9.06
C LEU A 72 -1.45 11.22 -7.83
N ALA A 73 -1.99 10.87 -6.66
CA ALA A 73 -1.61 11.50 -5.40
C ALA A 73 -0.15 11.23 -5.04
N LEU A 74 0.31 9.99 -5.18
CA LEU A 74 1.71 9.61 -4.90
C LEU A 74 2.69 10.27 -5.86
N ALA A 75 2.33 10.38 -7.15
CA ALA A 75 3.10 11.11 -8.15
C ALA A 75 3.12 12.63 -7.95
N GLY A 76 2.32 13.16 -7.02
CA GLY A 76 2.19 14.61 -6.79
C GLY A 76 1.46 15.36 -7.90
N LEU A 77 0.64 14.66 -8.69
CA LEU A 77 -0.16 15.24 -9.76
C LEU A 77 -1.47 15.82 -9.24
N VAL A 78 -1.98 15.32 -8.13
CA VAL A 78 -3.17 15.81 -7.44
C VAL A 78 -2.89 15.94 -5.95
N ASP A 79 -3.67 16.76 -5.26
CA ASP A 79 -3.61 16.86 -3.81
C ASP A 79 -4.02 15.53 -3.16
N ALA A 80 -3.23 15.06 -2.19
CA ALA A 80 -3.46 13.75 -1.59
C ALA A 80 -4.73 13.72 -0.72
N ALA A 81 -5.04 14.83 -0.02
CA ALA A 81 -6.23 14.90 0.81
C ALA A 81 -7.50 14.96 -0.06
N GLU A 82 -7.47 15.67 -1.18
CA GLU A 82 -8.58 15.67 -2.14
C GLU A 82 -8.78 14.29 -2.77
N ALA A 83 -7.71 13.61 -3.20
CA ALA A 83 -7.77 12.27 -3.76
C ALA A 83 -8.33 11.25 -2.75
N ASP A 84 -7.90 11.35 -1.49
CA ASP A 84 -8.40 10.49 -0.41
C ASP A 84 -9.88 10.74 -0.13
N ASN A 85 -10.27 11.98 0.16
CA ASN A 85 -11.63 12.33 0.54
C ASN A 85 -12.65 12.04 -0.56
N ASN A 86 -12.29 12.30 -1.82
CA ASN A 86 -13.24 12.25 -2.94
C ASN A 86 -13.28 10.89 -3.64
N VAL A 87 -12.23 10.06 -3.51
CA VAL A 87 -12.14 8.80 -4.25
C VAL A 87 -11.69 7.63 -3.37
N ILE A 88 -10.50 7.72 -2.72
CA ILE A 88 -9.88 6.55 -2.10
C ILE A 88 -10.67 6.07 -0.88
N SER A 89 -11.06 6.99 0.00
CA SER A 89 -11.82 6.68 1.23
C SER A 89 -13.31 6.48 1.00
N VAL A 90 -13.84 6.81 -0.19
CA VAL A 90 -15.27 6.64 -0.49
C VAL A 90 -15.66 5.17 -0.45
N GLY A 91 -16.64 4.83 0.40
CA GLY A 91 -17.09 3.45 0.61
C GLY A 91 -16.08 2.55 1.35
N GLY A 92 -15.12 3.13 2.05
CA GLY A 92 -14.14 2.41 2.87
C GLY A 92 -13.31 1.42 2.06
N ALA A 93 -13.21 0.19 2.54
CA ALA A 93 -12.42 -0.88 1.89
C ALA A 93 -13.05 -1.45 0.59
N LYS A 94 -14.26 -1.03 0.22
CA LYS A 94 -14.86 -1.44 -1.06
C LYS A 94 -13.99 -0.99 -2.24
N ASN A 95 -13.79 -1.87 -3.23
CA ASN A 95 -12.94 -1.67 -4.41
C ASN A 95 -11.43 -1.51 -4.10
N PHE A 96 -11.00 -1.88 -2.90
CA PHE A 96 -9.59 -2.15 -2.67
C PHE A 96 -9.19 -3.43 -3.42
N SER A 97 -7.91 -3.54 -3.73
CA SER A 97 -7.33 -4.74 -4.33
C SER A 97 -6.08 -5.14 -3.55
N THR A 98 -5.72 -6.39 -3.65
CA THR A 98 -4.62 -6.95 -2.86
C THR A 98 -3.28 -6.32 -3.20
N PHE A 99 -3.00 -6.08 -4.50
CA PHE A 99 -1.74 -5.47 -4.94
C PHE A 99 -1.75 -3.94 -4.81
N TYR A 100 -2.68 -3.26 -5.49
CA TYR A 100 -2.74 -1.79 -5.44
C TYR A 100 -3.22 -1.24 -4.09
N GLY A 101 -3.75 -2.09 -3.22
CA GLY A 101 -4.06 -1.73 -1.83
C GLY A 101 -2.89 -1.08 -1.11
N TYR A 102 -1.65 -1.54 -1.36
CA TYR A 102 -0.46 -0.89 -0.82
C TYR A 102 -0.35 0.59 -1.23
N TYR A 103 -0.51 0.88 -2.51
CA TYR A 103 -0.44 2.26 -3.01
C TYR A 103 -1.61 3.13 -2.51
N MET A 104 -2.79 2.54 -2.36
CA MET A 104 -3.94 3.24 -1.78
C MET A 104 -3.70 3.59 -0.30
N LEU A 105 -3.16 2.67 0.50
CA LEU A 105 -2.76 2.93 1.88
C LEU A 105 -1.66 3.99 1.98
N GLN A 106 -0.68 3.98 1.06
CA GLN A 106 0.37 4.99 1.00
C GLN A 106 -0.19 6.38 0.65
N ALA A 107 -1.16 6.46 -0.25
CA ALA A 107 -1.83 7.72 -0.57
C ALA A 107 -2.66 8.26 0.61
N GLN A 108 -3.34 7.38 1.36
CA GLN A 108 -4.01 7.75 2.60
C GLN A 108 -3.03 8.29 3.65
N ALA A 109 -1.87 7.65 3.82
CA ALA A 109 -0.82 8.15 4.71
C ALA A 109 -0.29 9.52 4.26
N LYS A 110 -0.09 9.72 2.95
CA LYS A 110 0.32 11.01 2.37
C LYS A 110 -0.74 12.10 2.60
N ALA A 111 -2.02 11.73 2.64
CA ALA A 111 -3.14 12.61 2.99
C ALA A 111 -3.24 12.90 4.51
N GLY A 112 -2.44 12.21 5.35
CA GLY A 112 -2.56 12.28 6.81
C GLY A 112 -3.68 11.41 7.40
N ASN A 113 -4.36 10.63 6.57
CA ASN A 113 -5.47 9.75 6.97
C ASN A 113 -4.97 8.38 7.44
N TYR A 114 -4.17 8.35 8.50
CA TYR A 114 -3.61 7.11 9.05
C TYR A 114 -4.69 6.22 9.68
N GLN A 115 -5.71 6.81 10.33
CA GLN A 115 -6.80 6.03 10.91
C GLN A 115 -7.62 5.33 9.83
N GLY A 116 -7.98 6.03 8.76
CA GLY A 116 -8.70 5.44 7.63
C GLY A 116 -7.94 4.27 7.00
N ALA A 117 -6.62 4.39 6.88
CA ALA A 117 -5.78 3.30 6.38
C ALA A 117 -5.75 2.09 7.34
N ILE A 118 -5.67 2.31 8.66
CA ILE A 118 -5.77 1.25 9.68
C ILE A 118 -7.13 0.54 9.58
N ASP A 119 -8.21 1.29 9.43
CA ASP A 119 -9.57 0.74 9.32
C ASP A 119 -9.76 -0.07 8.04
N VAL A 120 -9.14 0.36 6.93
CA VAL A 120 -9.11 -0.44 5.69
C VAL A 120 -8.34 -1.74 5.89
N ILE A 121 -7.17 -1.70 6.55
CA ILE A 121 -6.39 -2.92 6.84
C ILE A 121 -7.21 -3.89 7.68
N ARG A 122 -7.88 -3.42 8.74
CA ARG A 122 -8.75 -4.25 9.57
C ARG A 122 -9.90 -4.87 8.79
N THR A 123 -10.52 -4.09 7.90
CA THR A 123 -11.68 -4.56 7.16
C THR A 123 -11.28 -5.50 6.02
N TYR A 124 -10.31 -5.11 5.19
CA TYR A 124 -9.99 -5.85 3.97
C TYR A 124 -9.11 -7.06 4.27
N TRP A 125 -7.93 -6.85 4.86
CA TRP A 125 -7.02 -7.97 5.19
C TRP A 125 -7.47 -8.72 6.44
N GLY A 126 -8.13 -8.03 7.41
CA GLY A 126 -8.80 -8.69 8.52
C GLY A 126 -9.90 -9.62 8.05
N GLY A 127 -10.67 -9.24 7.02
CA GLY A 127 -11.66 -10.10 6.38
C GLY A 127 -11.07 -11.39 5.80
N MET A 128 -9.82 -11.36 5.28
CA MET A 128 -9.13 -12.61 4.90
C MET A 128 -8.85 -13.50 6.11
N LEU A 129 -8.40 -12.90 7.24
CA LEU A 129 -8.14 -13.64 8.48
C LEU A 129 -9.41 -14.28 9.03
N ASP A 130 -10.53 -13.55 9.01
CA ASP A 130 -11.85 -14.03 9.44
C ASP A 130 -12.34 -15.21 8.59
N MET A 131 -11.85 -15.29 7.33
CA MET A 131 -12.13 -16.39 6.41
C MET A 131 -11.05 -17.50 6.45
N GLY A 132 -10.22 -17.53 7.49
CA GLY A 132 -9.25 -18.60 7.75
C GLY A 132 -7.90 -18.41 7.05
N ALA A 133 -7.57 -17.22 6.55
CA ALA A 133 -6.28 -16.97 5.90
C ALA A 133 -5.11 -17.08 6.89
N THR A 134 -4.09 -17.86 6.51
CA THR A 134 -2.80 -17.94 7.21
C THR A 134 -1.68 -17.29 6.43
N THR A 135 -1.97 -16.89 5.18
CA THR A 135 -1.08 -16.22 4.24
C THR A 135 -1.85 -15.16 3.47
N PHE A 136 -1.17 -14.28 2.73
CA PHE A 136 -1.81 -13.28 1.89
C PHE A 136 -2.38 -13.92 0.62
N TRP A 137 -3.65 -13.66 0.33
CA TRP A 137 -4.33 -14.17 -0.85
C TRP A 137 -4.08 -13.28 -2.08
N GLU A 138 -4.01 -13.90 -3.25
CA GLU A 138 -3.77 -13.25 -4.55
C GLU A 138 -4.84 -12.23 -4.89
N ASP A 139 -6.11 -12.57 -4.65
CA ASP A 139 -7.28 -11.74 -4.85
C ASP A 139 -8.26 -11.92 -3.69
N PHE A 140 -9.05 -10.90 -3.41
CA PHE A 140 -10.06 -10.94 -2.36
C PHE A 140 -11.12 -9.85 -2.59
N ASN A 141 -12.36 -10.19 -2.29
CA ASN A 141 -13.47 -9.22 -2.30
C ASN A 141 -14.32 -9.44 -1.05
N LEU A 142 -14.59 -8.37 -0.33
CA LEU A 142 -15.45 -8.38 0.86
C LEU A 142 -16.86 -8.94 0.57
N GLU A 143 -17.33 -8.80 -0.67
CA GLU A 143 -18.63 -9.32 -1.11
C GLU A 143 -18.67 -10.87 -1.16
N TRP A 144 -17.52 -11.55 -1.06
CA TRP A 144 -17.48 -13.02 -0.99
C TRP A 144 -17.77 -13.56 0.41
N ILE A 145 -17.52 -12.76 1.47
CA ILE A 145 -17.69 -13.18 2.86
C ILE A 145 -19.13 -13.63 3.17
N PRO A 146 -20.17 -12.87 2.80
CA PRO A 146 -21.55 -13.29 3.08
C PRO A 146 -21.89 -14.60 2.37
N GLY A 147 -22.27 -15.60 3.15
CA GLY A 147 -22.68 -16.89 2.60
C GLY A 147 -21.54 -17.87 2.31
N SER A 148 -20.28 -17.51 2.61
CA SER A 148 -19.12 -18.40 2.51
C SER A 148 -18.81 -19.11 3.82
N ALA A 149 -18.11 -20.22 3.72
CA ALA A 149 -17.40 -20.85 4.83
C ALA A 149 -15.91 -20.47 4.78
N PRO A 150 -15.22 -20.35 5.93
CA PRO A 150 -13.76 -20.21 6.00
C PRO A 150 -13.04 -21.37 5.34
N ILE A 151 -11.79 -21.14 4.89
CA ILE A 151 -10.98 -22.14 4.19
C ILE A 151 -10.53 -23.32 5.08
N ASP A 152 -10.54 -23.14 6.40
CA ASP A 152 -10.13 -24.12 7.41
C ASP A 152 -11.29 -24.92 7.99
N GLU A 153 -12.51 -24.73 7.47
CA GLU A 153 -13.72 -25.44 7.90
C GLU A 153 -14.28 -26.33 6.78
N LEU A 154 -14.96 -27.41 7.17
CA LEU A 154 -15.79 -28.16 6.23
C LEU A 154 -16.98 -27.29 5.82
N ILE A 155 -17.27 -27.25 4.52
CA ILE A 155 -18.31 -26.38 3.98
C ILE A 155 -19.68 -26.85 4.44
N PRO A 156 -20.40 -26.07 5.28
CA PRO A 156 -21.74 -26.42 5.72
C PRO A 156 -22.75 -26.40 4.57
N ALA A 157 -23.83 -27.17 4.70
CA ALA A 157 -24.91 -27.14 3.72
C ALA A 157 -25.45 -25.72 3.51
N GLY A 158 -25.56 -25.30 2.26
CA GLY A 158 -26.02 -23.95 1.88
C GLY A 158 -24.96 -22.85 1.93
N LYS A 159 -23.73 -23.16 2.32
CA LYS A 159 -22.58 -22.25 2.24
C LYS A 159 -21.75 -22.54 0.99
N LYS A 160 -20.95 -21.55 0.58
CA LYS A 160 -19.99 -21.65 -0.52
C LYS A 160 -18.57 -21.80 0.03
N ASP A 161 -17.72 -22.43 -0.73
CA ASP A 161 -16.28 -22.46 -0.51
C ASP A 161 -15.68 -21.11 -0.91
N ILE A 162 -15.10 -20.38 0.05
CA ILE A 162 -14.49 -19.08 -0.23
C ILE A 162 -13.35 -19.17 -1.26
N HIS A 163 -12.67 -20.31 -1.35
CA HIS A 163 -11.61 -20.55 -2.32
C HIS A 163 -12.13 -21.17 -3.62
N GLY A 164 -12.91 -22.25 -3.50
CA GLY A 164 -13.32 -23.05 -4.65
C GLY A 164 -14.42 -22.45 -5.50
N ASP A 165 -15.30 -21.61 -4.92
CA ASP A 165 -16.47 -21.05 -5.62
C ASP A 165 -16.28 -19.60 -6.06
N PHE A 166 -15.26 -18.90 -5.55
CA PHE A 166 -15.02 -17.49 -5.83
C PHE A 166 -13.72 -17.26 -6.61
N GLY A 167 -13.39 -16.01 -6.76
CA GLY A 167 -12.29 -15.52 -7.56
C GLY A 167 -12.79 -14.74 -8.77
N ASN A 168 -12.01 -13.78 -9.21
CA ASN A 168 -12.32 -12.91 -10.33
C ASN A 168 -11.28 -13.05 -11.44
N PHE A 169 -11.64 -12.63 -12.64
CA PHE A 169 -10.75 -12.53 -13.78
C PHE A 169 -10.11 -13.88 -14.13
N CYS A 170 -8.79 -13.94 -14.14
CA CYS A 170 -8.03 -15.18 -14.34
C CYS A 170 -7.81 -15.99 -13.06
N TYR A 171 -8.15 -15.46 -11.89
CA TYR A 171 -7.94 -16.06 -10.56
C TYR A 171 -9.16 -16.81 -10.03
N SER A 172 -9.97 -17.34 -10.92
CA SER A 172 -11.23 -17.99 -10.54
C SER A 172 -11.01 -19.40 -9.96
N ARG A 173 -11.80 -19.73 -8.94
CA ARG A 173 -11.84 -21.03 -8.28
C ARG A 173 -10.46 -21.41 -7.71
N LEU A 174 -10.12 -22.70 -7.71
CA LEU A 174 -8.88 -23.24 -7.17
C LEU A 174 -7.60 -22.74 -7.90
N ARG A 175 -7.72 -21.99 -8.98
CA ARG A 175 -6.58 -21.28 -9.60
C ARG A 175 -6.13 -20.07 -8.78
N HIS A 176 -7.00 -19.53 -7.94
CA HIS A 176 -6.71 -18.43 -7.04
C HIS A 176 -5.66 -18.84 -6.00
N SER A 177 -4.51 -18.19 -5.96
CA SER A 177 -3.44 -18.49 -5.01
C SER A 177 -3.78 -17.96 -3.61
N LEU A 178 -3.69 -18.80 -2.61
CA LEU A 178 -3.83 -18.41 -1.20
C LEU A 178 -2.49 -18.03 -0.54
N CYS A 179 -1.38 -18.03 -1.29
CA CYS A 179 -0.07 -17.60 -0.81
C CYS A 179 0.62 -16.73 -1.87
N HIS A 180 0.30 -15.42 -1.86
CA HIS A 180 0.72 -14.48 -2.90
C HIS A 180 1.31 -13.21 -2.31
N GLY A 181 2.63 -13.04 -2.45
CA GLY A 181 3.40 -11.96 -1.82
C GLY A 181 2.96 -10.54 -2.20
N TRP A 182 2.36 -10.34 -3.37
CA TRP A 182 1.93 -9.00 -3.79
C TRP A 182 0.84 -8.39 -2.89
N ALA A 183 0.13 -9.20 -2.12
CA ALA A 183 -0.90 -8.76 -1.18
C ALA A 183 -0.36 -8.37 0.21
N SER A 184 0.96 -8.50 0.44
CA SER A 184 1.60 -8.26 1.75
C SER A 184 1.86 -6.78 2.08
N GLY A 185 1.37 -5.86 1.25
CA GLY A 185 1.55 -4.41 1.41
C GLY A 185 1.28 -3.85 2.82
N PRO A 186 0.25 -4.32 3.55
CA PRO A 186 0.00 -3.86 4.93
C PRO A 186 1.17 -4.06 5.87
N THR A 187 1.97 -5.11 5.72
CA THR A 187 3.13 -5.38 6.58
C THR A 187 4.18 -4.27 6.46
N ALA A 188 4.48 -3.86 5.24
CA ALA A 188 5.39 -2.74 4.98
C ALA A 188 4.80 -1.42 5.48
N TRP A 189 3.52 -1.18 5.20
CA TRP A 189 2.82 0.04 5.61
C TRP A 189 2.77 0.21 7.13
N LEU A 190 2.48 -0.87 7.88
CA LEU A 190 2.47 -0.87 9.36
C LEU A 190 3.87 -0.57 9.92
N SER A 191 4.91 -1.11 9.32
CA SER A 191 6.30 -0.83 9.72
C SER A 191 6.69 0.63 9.44
N GLU A 192 6.29 1.17 8.30
CA GLU A 192 6.63 2.52 7.87
C GLU A 192 5.86 3.60 8.63
N HIS A 193 4.56 3.38 8.88
CA HIS A 193 3.69 4.42 9.41
C HIS A 193 3.25 4.18 10.86
N VAL A 194 2.89 2.96 11.26
CA VAL A 194 2.44 2.70 12.63
C VAL A 194 3.63 2.51 13.57
N LEU A 195 4.60 1.66 13.20
CA LEU A 195 5.88 1.57 13.89
C LEU A 195 6.75 2.82 13.60
N GLY A 196 6.46 3.51 12.50
CA GLY A 196 6.99 4.84 12.16
C GLY A 196 8.42 4.86 11.68
N VAL A 197 8.94 3.79 11.06
CA VAL A 197 10.35 3.72 10.64
C VAL A 197 10.54 4.30 9.25
N LYS A 198 11.25 5.41 9.16
CA LYS A 198 11.65 6.04 7.89
C LYS A 198 13.17 5.93 7.69
N VAL A 199 13.58 5.34 6.58
CA VAL A 199 15.00 5.22 6.19
C VAL A 199 15.46 6.54 5.56
N MET A 200 16.32 7.28 6.27
CA MET A 200 16.80 8.60 5.83
C MET A 200 18.09 8.55 5.01
N THR A 201 18.86 7.48 5.15
CA THR A 201 20.12 7.32 4.40
C THR A 201 20.29 5.88 3.93
N PRO A 202 20.94 5.65 2.77
CA PRO A 202 21.22 4.30 2.27
C PRO A 202 21.89 3.41 3.32
N GLY A 203 21.49 2.13 3.35
CA GLY A 203 22.02 1.15 4.31
C GLY A 203 21.51 1.35 5.74
N CYS A 204 20.41 2.06 5.93
CA CYS A 204 19.75 2.29 7.23
C CYS A 204 20.69 2.92 8.29
N ARG A 205 21.66 3.72 7.86
CA ARG A 205 22.60 4.37 8.79
C ARG A 205 21.93 5.45 9.64
N THR A 206 20.87 6.07 9.12
CA THR A 206 20.04 7.02 9.85
C THR A 206 18.59 6.66 9.62
N LEU A 207 17.84 6.49 10.71
CA LEU A 207 16.40 6.26 10.71
C LEU A 207 15.71 7.41 11.44
N LYS A 208 14.56 7.86 10.90
CA LYS A 208 13.62 8.72 11.62
C LYS A 208 12.50 7.84 12.19
N ILE A 209 12.08 8.12 13.42
CA ILE A 209 10.99 7.40 14.08
C ILE A 209 9.81 8.35 14.28
N GLU A 210 8.77 8.16 13.48
CA GLU A 210 7.59 9.02 13.42
C GLU A 210 6.30 8.17 13.40
N PRO A 211 5.83 7.70 14.58
CA PRO A 211 4.70 6.79 14.68
C PRO A 211 3.34 7.49 14.52
N HIS A 212 2.42 6.81 13.84
CA HIS A 212 1.01 7.20 13.70
C HIS A 212 0.12 6.05 14.18
N LEU A 213 -0.19 6.00 15.46
CA LEU A 213 -0.89 4.88 16.09
C LEU A 213 -2.40 4.85 15.78
N GLY A 214 -2.98 5.95 15.30
CA GLY A 214 -4.43 6.02 15.16
C GLY A 214 -5.12 5.71 16.49
N ASP A 215 -6.07 4.78 16.50
CA ASP A 215 -6.77 4.31 17.70
C ASP A 215 -6.03 3.22 18.50
N LEU A 216 -4.87 2.73 18.01
CA LEU A 216 -4.07 1.74 18.73
C LEU A 216 -3.49 2.35 20.01
N GLU A 217 -3.57 1.62 21.12
CA GLU A 217 -3.02 2.03 22.41
C GLU A 217 -1.51 1.83 22.52
N TRP A 218 -1.00 0.84 21.79
CA TRP A 218 0.43 0.53 21.76
C TRP A 218 0.80 -0.21 20.47
N VAL A 219 2.07 -0.16 20.11
CA VAL A 219 2.69 -0.97 19.08
C VAL A 219 4.12 -1.27 19.49
N GLU A 220 4.58 -2.46 19.18
CA GLU A 220 5.99 -2.84 19.28
C GLU A 220 6.42 -3.68 18.08
N GLY A 221 7.66 -3.57 17.72
CA GLY A 221 8.20 -4.29 16.57
C GLY A 221 9.70 -4.22 16.47
N THR A 222 10.21 -4.98 15.52
CA THR A 222 11.62 -5.04 15.18
C THR A 222 11.81 -4.68 13.70
N PHE A 223 12.69 -3.73 13.43
CA PHE A 223 13.05 -3.33 12.08
C PHE A 223 14.48 -3.80 11.78
N PRO A 224 14.68 -4.70 10.78
CA PRO A 224 15.99 -5.22 10.44
C PRO A 224 16.82 -4.17 9.68
N THR A 225 18.11 -4.07 10.02
CA THR A 225 19.08 -3.26 9.29
C THR A 225 20.34 -4.08 9.00
N PRO A 226 21.20 -3.66 8.06
CA PRO A 226 22.50 -4.30 7.83
C PRO A 226 23.43 -4.31 9.05
N LYS A 227 23.11 -3.54 10.10
CA LYS A 227 23.88 -3.46 11.35
C LYS A 227 23.24 -4.24 12.51
N GLY A 228 22.11 -4.90 12.25
CA GLY A 228 21.32 -5.61 13.24
C GLY A 228 19.95 -4.95 13.47
N ASP A 229 19.19 -5.52 14.36
CA ASP A 229 17.79 -5.18 14.60
C ASP A 229 17.64 -3.89 15.43
N VAL A 230 16.74 -3.02 14.98
CA VAL A 230 16.23 -1.90 15.76
C VAL A 230 14.93 -2.32 16.39
N ARG A 231 14.87 -2.33 17.73
CA ARG A 231 13.65 -2.65 18.50
C ARG A 231 12.96 -1.36 18.90
N ILE A 232 11.68 -1.28 18.65
CA ILE A 232 10.86 -0.07 18.82
C ILE A 232 9.60 -0.45 19.55
N SER A 233 9.20 0.37 20.52
CA SER A 233 7.88 0.28 21.15
C SER A 233 7.31 1.67 21.38
N HIS A 234 6.03 1.81 21.11
CA HIS A 234 5.24 3.02 21.37
C HIS A 234 4.06 2.66 22.25
N ARG A 235 3.70 3.55 23.18
CA ARG A 235 2.52 3.41 24.03
C ARG A 235 1.90 4.77 24.29
N LYS A 236 0.58 4.86 24.19
CA LYS A 236 -0.15 6.05 24.61
C LYS A 236 -0.19 6.11 26.13
N GLN A 237 0.24 7.24 26.68
CA GLN A 237 0.20 7.54 28.12
C GLN A 237 -0.19 9.00 28.30
N ASN A 238 -1.28 9.25 29.02
CA ASN A 238 -1.77 10.62 29.28
C ASN A 238 -1.90 11.48 28.01
N GLY A 239 -2.43 10.92 26.93
CA GLY A 239 -2.63 11.59 25.64
C GLY A 239 -1.37 11.82 24.79
N LYS A 240 -0.22 11.30 25.23
CA LYS A 240 1.05 11.40 24.49
C LYS A 240 1.57 10.01 24.12
N ILE A 241 2.30 9.94 23.01
CA ILE A 241 3.01 8.71 22.60
C ILE A 241 4.37 8.70 23.30
N VAL A 242 4.59 7.68 24.13
CA VAL A 242 5.90 7.40 24.74
C VAL A 242 6.61 6.38 23.88
N THR A 243 7.76 6.75 23.32
CA THR A 243 8.57 5.94 22.43
C THR A 243 9.82 5.42 23.14
N LYS A 244 10.13 4.13 22.94
CA LYS A 244 11.42 3.53 23.32
C LYS A 244 12.05 2.90 22.08
N VAL A 245 13.31 3.23 21.84
CA VAL A 245 14.08 2.69 20.70
C VAL A 245 15.39 2.11 21.21
N LYS A 246 15.69 0.89 20.78
CA LYS A 246 17.00 0.25 20.98
C LYS A 246 17.61 -0.07 19.63
N ALA A 247 18.61 0.71 19.22
CA ALA A 247 19.31 0.55 17.96
C ALA A 247 20.68 -0.09 18.15
N PRO A 248 21.19 -0.86 17.17
CA PRO A 248 22.56 -1.37 17.19
C PRO A 248 23.56 -0.26 16.93
N LYS A 249 24.84 -0.51 17.29
CA LYS A 249 25.95 0.43 17.00
C LYS A 249 26.04 0.68 15.48
N GLY A 250 26.08 1.95 15.10
CA GLY A 250 26.18 2.37 13.68
C GLY A 250 24.85 2.68 13.01
N VAL A 251 23.74 2.60 13.75
CA VAL A 251 22.43 3.14 13.34
C VAL A 251 22.12 4.36 14.18
N LYS A 252 21.97 5.52 13.54
CA LYS A 252 21.56 6.78 14.19
C LYS A 252 20.04 6.90 14.14
N ILE A 253 19.43 7.19 15.28
CA ILE A 253 18.00 7.52 15.36
C ILE A 253 17.87 9.04 15.44
N ILE A 254 16.91 9.60 14.68
CA ILE A 254 16.49 11.00 14.76
C ILE A 254 14.98 11.06 14.98
N ASP A 255 14.53 12.10 15.62
CA ASP A 255 13.13 12.43 15.85
C ASP A 255 12.50 13.14 14.65
#